data_674332b70bab01c254a1a2400e31ce6b
#
_entry.id   674332b70bab01c254a1a2400e31ce6b
#
_cell.length_a   1.000
_cell.length_b   1.000
_cell.length_c   1.000
_cell.angle_alpha   90.00
_cell.angle_beta   90.00
_cell.angle_gamma   90.00
#
_symmetry.space_group_name_H-M   'P 1'
#
loop_
_entity.id
_entity.type
_entity.pdbx_description
1 polymer ?
#
loop_
_entity_poly.entity_id
_entity_poly.type
_entity_poly.pdbx_seq_one_letter_code
_entity_poly.pdbx_strand_id
1 'polypeptide(L)'
;NAEAKAPSAPPLVILLTAIGLAISVILLGTMWVFYQRNPQTFTIGNFWGYLKPWLTTTDHKEVGILYFLFGFFFFLVGGVLALLFRIQLALPENDFLTQQEYNSFFTLHGTTMIFLGAMPMIAGFLNYVLPLQIGAKDLAFPRINAMGLWLLVFSTPLIFSGIWSGEGADITWVMYPPYSSLSDAGDYGANAGATAFLAGMMMLGASSTLGGVNFITTVFTMRAPGITWMKM
;
A
#
# COMPACT_ATOMS: atom_id res chain seq x y z
N ASN A 1 5.51 -45.99 9.20
CA ASN A 1 6.55 -44.99 9.42
C ASN A 1 6.03 -43.63 8.96
N ALA A 2 5.41 -42.90 9.89
CA ALA A 2 5.13 -41.49 9.68
C ALA A 2 6.48 -40.75 9.72
N GLU A 3 7.04 -40.39 8.57
CA GLU A 3 8.12 -39.45 8.53
C GLU A 3 7.65 -38.14 9.19
N ALA A 4 8.27 -37.82 10.32
CA ALA A 4 8.02 -36.57 11.00
C ALA A 4 8.41 -35.42 10.03
N LYS A 5 7.39 -34.82 9.38
CA LYS A 5 7.55 -33.68 8.51
C LYS A 5 8.24 -32.56 9.31
N ALA A 6 9.39 -32.09 8.85
CA ALA A 6 10.06 -30.97 9.50
C ALA A 6 9.08 -29.79 9.64
N PRO A 7 9.05 -29.11 10.78
CA PRO A 7 8.12 -27.99 10.98
C PRO A 7 8.41 -26.93 9.92
N SER A 8 7.44 -26.69 9.02
CA SER A 8 7.50 -25.59 8.08
C SER A 8 7.51 -24.28 8.86
N ALA A 9 8.32 -23.31 8.44
CA ALA A 9 8.28 -21.99 9.06
C ALA A 9 6.84 -21.44 8.99
N PRO A 10 6.30 -20.87 10.08
CA PRO A 10 4.95 -20.32 10.07
C PRO A 10 4.77 -19.34 8.92
N PRO A 11 3.64 -19.38 8.19
CA PRO A 11 3.40 -18.51 7.03
C PRO A 11 3.60 -17.02 7.31
N LEU A 12 3.28 -16.60 8.52
CA LEU A 12 3.54 -15.25 9.00
C LEU A 12 5.05 -14.89 8.97
N VAL A 13 5.91 -15.81 9.40
CA VAL A 13 7.37 -15.59 9.38
C VAL A 13 7.87 -15.44 7.94
N ILE A 14 7.34 -16.23 7.02
CA ILE A 14 7.68 -16.10 5.58
C ILE A 14 7.26 -14.73 5.04
N LEU A 15 6.03 -14.31 5.35
CA LEU A 15 5.52 -12.99 4.94
C LEU A 15 6.37 -11.86 5.52
N LEU A 16 6.66 -11.90 6.83
CA LEU A 16 7.46 -10.88 7.50
C LEU A 16 8.89 -10.81 6.98
N THR A 17 9.51 -11.95 6.72
CA THR A 17 10.87 -11.99 6.14
C THR A 17 10.86 -11.46 4.71
N ALA A 18 9.85 -11.79 3.89
CA ALA A 18 9.72 -11.25 2.54
C ALA A 18 9.52 -9.73 2.54
N ILE A 19 8.66 -9.21 3.41
CA ILE A 19 8.46 -7.75 3.58
C ILE A 19 9.75 -7.09 4.08
N GLY A 20 10.41 -7.66 5.08
CA GLY A 20 11.68 -7.17 5.61
C GLY A 20 12.79 -7.13 4.57
N LEU A 21 12.90 -8.17 3.75
CA LEU A 21 13.84 -8.22 2.63
C LEU A 21 13.52 -7.14 1.58
N ALA A 22 12.26 -6.97 1.20
CA ALA A 22 11.85 -5.95 0.24
C ALA A 22 12.17 -4.53 0.76
N ILE A 23 11.88 -4.24 2.03
CA ILE A 23 12.24 -2.96 2.67
C ILE A 23 13.76 -2.79 2.67
N SER A 24 14.52 -3.83 3.03
CA SER A 24 15.99 -3.78 3.05
C SER A 24 16.57 -3.51 1.67
N VAL A 25 16.06 -4.14 0.63
CA VAL A 25 16.48 -3.90 -0.76
C VAL A 25 16.21 -2.46 -1.18
N ILE A 26 15.05 -1.91 -0.86
CA ILE A 26 14.70 -0.51 -1.17
C ILE A 26 15.64 0.45 -0.42
N LEU A 27 15.83 0.25 0.89
CA LEU A 27 16.71 1.10 1.70
C LEU A 27 18.17 1.01 1.22
N LEU A 28 18.68 -0.19 1.01
CA LEU A 28 20.06 -0.38 0.50
C LEU A 28 20.22 0.20 -0.90
N GLY A 29 19.21 0.03 -1.77
CA GLY A 29 19.19 0.62 -3.10
C GLY A 29 19.22 2.15 -3.07
N THR A 30 18.40 2.77 -2.22
CA THR A 30 18.39 4.24 -2.04
C THR A 30 19.70 4.74 -1.45
N MET A 31 20.25 4.05 -0.44
CA MET A 31 21.56 4.36 0.12
C MET A 31 22.70 4.22 -0.91
N TRP A 32 22.64 3.18 -1.75
CA TRP A 32 23.60 2.97 -2.83
C TRP A 32 23.57 4.11 -3.86
N VAL A 33 22.37 4.51 -4.31
CA VAL A 33 22.22 5.63 -5.24
C VAL A 33 22.74 6.94 -4.63
N PHE A 34 22.46 7.16 -3.34
CA PHE A 34 22.98 8.33 -2.62
C PHE A 34 24.50 8.30 -2.49
N TYR A 35 25.07 7.14 -2.15
CA TYR A 35 26.53 6.93 -2.11
C TYR A 35 27.20 7.22 -3.45
N GLN A 36 26.64 6.70 -4.55
CA GLN A 36 27.16 6.95 -5.90
C GLN A 36 27.19 8.44 -6.28
N ARG A 37 26.19 9.20 -5.82
CA ARG A 37 26.11 10.63 -6.09
C ARG A 37 27.00 11.47 -5.18
N ASN A 38 27.28 11.01 -3.97
CA ASN A 38 27.99 11.77 -2.93
C ASN A 38 29.02 10.89 -2.17
N PRO A 39 29.99 10.28 -2.82
CA PRO A 39 30.87 9.29 -2.19
C PRO A 39 31.74 9.88 -1.07
N GLN A 40 32.09 11.16 -1.17
CA GLN A 40 32.96 11.83 -0.20
C GLN A 40 32.27 12.27 1.10
N THR A 41 30.93 12.33 1.09
CA THR A 41 30.14 12.91 2.20
C THR A 41 29.11 11.93 2.76
N PHE A 42 29.19 10.65 2.38
CA PHE A 42 28.22 9.66 2.82
C PHE A 42 28.36 9.37 4.31
N THR A 43 27.35 9.79 5.06
CA THR A 43 27.11 9.42 6.48
C THR A 43 25.62 9.19 6.69
N ILE A 44 25.25 8.47 7.75
CA ILE A 44 23.83 8.25 8.11
C ILE A 44 23.10 9.58 8.32
N GLY A 45 23.75 10.57 8.92
CA GLY A 45 23.19 11.91 9.12
C GLY A 45 22.91 12.64 7.78
N ASN A 46 23.83 12.53 6.82
CA ASN A 46 23.65 13.14 5.51
C ASN A 46 22.57 12.41 4.70
N PHE A 47 22.44 11.09 4.86
CA PHE A 47 21.36 10.31 4.26
C PHE A 47 19.99 10.74 4.78
N TRP A 48 19.85 10.96 6.08
CA TRP A 48 18.62 11.50 6.67
C TRP A 48 18.30 12.90 6.19
N GLY A 49 19.31 13.76 6.08
CA GLY A 49 19.18 15.09 5.49
C GLY A 49 18.70 15.05 4.04
N TYR A 50 19.05 14.00 3.29
CA TYR A 50 18.57 13.78 1.92
C TYR A 50 17.13 13.27 1.88
N LEU A 51 16.73 12.38 2.79
CA LEU A 51 15.37 11.81 2.83
C LEU A 51 14.32 12.80 3.35
N LYS A 52 14.69 13.61 4.36
CA LYS A 52 13.75 14.53 5.00
C LYS A 52 13.01 15.44 4.02
N PRO A 53 13.66 16.09 3.04
CA PRO A 53 12.95 16.90 2.04
C PRO A 53 11.89 16.12 1.26
N TRP A 54 12.18 14.88 0.87
CA TRP A 54 11.24 14.00 0.18
C TRP A 54 10.01 13.65 1.03
N LEU A 55 10.21 13.43 2.32
CA LEU A 55 9.12 13.10 3.24
C LEU A 55 8.23 14.30 3.59
N THR A 56 8.73 15.53 3.40
CA THR A 56 8.01 16.77 3.72
C THR A 56 7.63 17.59 2.49
N THR A 57 7.90 17.07 1.31
CA THR A 57 7.62 17.76 0.04
C THR A 57 6.13 17.96 -0.21
N THR A 58 5.81 19.04 -0.92
CA THR A 58 4.49 19.31 -1.48
C THR A 58 4.52 19.36 -3.01
N ASP A 59 5.70 19.21 -3.64
CA ASP A 59 5.85 19.19 -5.10
C ASP A 59 5.15 17.96 -5.70
N HIS A 60 4.31 18.18 -6.70
CA HIS A 60 3.51 17.12 -7.32
C HIS A 60 4.33 15.99 -7.94
N LYS A 61 5.56 16.30 -8.42
CA LYS A 61 6.43 15.28 -9.05
C LYS A 61 7.03 14.36 -8.00
N GLU A 62 7.54 14.94 -6.90
CA GLU A 62 8.13 14.18 -5.80
C GLU A 62 7.06 13.36 -5.08
N VAL A 63 5.88 13.95 -4.79
CA VAL A 63 4.72 13.24 -4.22
C VAL A 63 4.26 12.14 -5.18
N GLY A 64 4.22 12.39 -6.50
CA GLY A 64 3.88 11.39 -7.51
C GLY A 64 4.84 10.21 -7.52
N ILE A 65 6.15 10.45 -7.41
CA ILE A 65 7.17 9.39 -7.29
C ILE A 65 6.97 8.58 -6.01
N LEU A 66 6.69 9.23 -4.88
CA LEU A 66 6.43 8.55 -3.60
C LEU A 66 5.19 7.66 -3.67
N TYR A 67 4.09 8.13 -4.27
CA TYR A 67 2.90 7.31 -4.53
C TYR A 67 3.21 6.10 -5.39
N PHE A 68 3.98 6.29 -6.47
CA PHE A 68 4.34 5.21 -7.38
C PHE A 68 5.22 4.16 -6.69
N LEU A 69 6.25 4.59 -5.97
CA LEU A 69 7.15 3.68 -5.22
C LEU A 69 6.39 2.93 -4.13
N PHE A 70 5.50 3.61 -3.39
CA PHE A 70 4.63 2.99 -2.40
C PHE A 70 3.75 1.92 -3.04
N GLY A 71 3.04 2.26 -4.13
CA GLY A 71 2.18 1.34 -4.85
C GLY A 71 2.94 0.13 -5.39
N PHE A 72 4.11 0.35 -5.98
CA PHE A 72 4.96 -0.72 -6.48
C PHE A 72 5.43 -1.67 -5.38
N PHE A 73 5.83 -1.12 -4.21
CA PHE A 73 6.19 -1.93 -3.05
C PHE A 73 5.02 -2.82 -2.61
N PHE A 74 3.81 -2.26 -2.46
CA PHE A 74 2.64 -3.03 -2.05
C PHE A 74 2.12 -3.98 -3.14
N PHE A 75 2.36 -3.69 -4.40
CA PHE A 75 2.15 -4.66 -5.49
C PHE A 75 2.98 -5.92 -5.28
N LEU A 76 4.26 -5.78 -4.89
CA LEU A 76 5.12 -6.92 -4.57
C LEU A 76 4.64 -7.67 -3.31
N VAL A 77 4.24 -6.94 -2.26
CA VAL A 77 3.67 -7.53 -1.04
C VAL A 77 2.40 -8.33 -1.37
N GLY A 78 1.51 -7.77 -2.17
CA GLY A 78 0.32 -8.47 -2.67
C GLY A 78 0.68 -9.74 -3.46
N GLY A 79 1.73 -9.69 -4.28
CA GLY A 79 2.27 -10.85 -4.99
C GLY A 79 2.74 -11.96 -4.04
N VAL A 80 3.43 -11.60 -2.95
CA VAL A 80 3.84 -12.57 -1.92
C VAL A 80 2.63 -13.23 -1.25
N LEU A 81 1.59 -12.45 -0.89
CA LEU A 81 0.35 -12.99 -0.35
C LEU A 81 -0.30 -14.00 -1.30
N ALA A 82 -0.30 -13.70 -2.62
CA ALA A 82 -0.81 -14.62 -3.65
C ALA A 82 -0.01 -15.92 -3.70
N LEU A 83 1.30 -15.85 -3.59
CA LEU A 83 2.15 -17.05 -3.58
C LEU A 83 1.85 -17.94 -2.36
N LEU A 84 1.62 -17.35 -1.17
CA LEU A 84 1.32 -18.12 0.04
C LEU A 84 0.04 -18.94 -0.11
N PHE A 85 -1.08 -18.34 -0.53
CA PHE A 85 -2.31 -19.14 -0.71
C PHE A 85 -2.24 -20.04 -1.96
N ARG A 86 -1.40 -19.76 -2.95
CA ARG A 86 -1.17 -20.70 -4.07
C ARG A 86 -0.35 -21.92 -3.62
N ILE A 87 0.57 -21.76 -2.68
CA ILE A 87 1.28 -22.91 -2.06
C ILE A 87 0.27 -23.81 -1.33
N GLN A 88 -0.69 -23.23 -0.59
CA GLN A 88 -1.78 -23.98 0.05
C GLN A 88 -2.56 -24.83 -0.97
N LEU A 89 -2.81 -24.31 -2.15
CA LEU A 89 -3.58 -24.97 -3.20
C LEU A 89 -2.74 -25.87 -4.14
N ALA A 90 -1.44 -26.00 -3.90
CA ALA A 90 -0.55 -26.77 -4.78
C ALA A 90 -0.74 -28.29 -4.66
N LEU A 91 -1.13 -28.75 -3.48
CA LEU A 91 -1.35 -30.18 -3.19
C LEU A 91 -2.72 -30.39 -2.55
N PRO A 92 -3.40 -31.52 -2.85
CA PRO A 92 -4.62 -31.90 -2.12
C PRO A 92 -4.30 -32.09 -0.62
N GLU A 93 -5.25 -31.72 0.22
CA GLU A 93 -5.15 -31.89 1.69
C GLU A 93 -3.88 -31.26 2.31
N ASN A 94 -3.37 -30.18 1.68
CA ASN A 94 -2.24 -29.46 2.21
C ASN A 94 -2.64 -28.62 3.44
N ASP A 95 -1.86 -28.73 4.51
CA ASP A 95 -2.06 -28.08 5.82
C ASP A 95 -1.06 -26.92 6.08
N PHE A 96 -0.57 -26.29 5.01
CA PHE A 96 0.39 -25.17 5.09
C PHE A 96 -0.22 -23.92 5.75
N LEU A 97 -1.50 -23.60 5.43
CA LEU A 97 -2.29 -22.52 6.02
C LEU A 97 -3.50 -23.08 6.75
N THR A 98 -3.85 -22.50 7.89
CA THR A 98 -5.16 -22.68 8.50
C THR A 98 -6.23 -22.01 7.65
N GLN A 99 -7.51 -22.39 7.81
CA GLN A 99 -8.62 -21.78 7.09
C GLN A 99 -8.70 -20.25 7.32
N GLN A 100 -8.47 -19.80 8.55
CA GLN A 100 -8.49 -18.38 8.90
C GLN A 100 -7.34 -17.63 8.25
N GLU A 101 -6.12 -18.17 8.27
CA GLU A 101 -4.97 -17.57 7.60
C GLU A 101 -5.17 -17.48 6.09
N TYR A 102 -5.74 -18.53 5.47
CA TYR A 102 -6.05 -18.54 4.06
C TYR A 102 -7.03 -17.40 3.69
N ASN A 103 -8.14 -17.28 4.43
CA ASN A 103 -9.14 -16.26 4.20
C ASN A 103 -8.58 -14.84 4.42
N SER A 104 -7.76 -14.68 5.46
CA SER A 104 -7.10 -13.40 5.76
C SER A 104 -6.10 -13.01 4.67
N PHE A 105 -5.27 -13.94 4.21
CA PHE A 105 -4.30 -13.65 3.12
C PHE A 105 -4.99 -13.39 1.79
N PHE A 106 -6.09 -14.09 1.52
CA PHE A 106 -6.91 -13.84 0.33
C PHE A 106 -7.54 -12.43 0.38
N THR A 107 -8.13 -12.05 1.51
CA THR A 107 -8.70 -10.71 1.74
C THR A 107 -7.64 -9.62 1.58
N LEU A 108 -6.50 -9.80 2.23
CA LEU A 108 -5.40 -8.84 2.19
C LEU A 108 -4.75 -8.76 0.80
N HIS A 109 -4.63 -9.89 0.08
CA HIS A 109 -4.14 -9.87 -1.30
C HIS A 109 -5.03 -9.00 -2.18
N GLY A 110 -6.34 -9.24 -2.20
CA GLY A 110 -7.28 -8.47 -3.02
C GLY A 110 -7.25 -6.97 -2.69
N THR A 111 -7.30 -6.65 -1.40
CA THR A 111 -7.23 -5.27 -0.89
C THR A 111 -5.90 -4.60 -1.26
N THR A 112 -4.79 -5.29 -1.01
CA THR A 112 -3.45 -4.75 -1.27
C THR A 112 -3.22 -4.50 -2.76
N MET A 113 -3.58 -5.43 -3.63
CA MET A 113 -3.37 -5.29 -5.07
C MET A 113 -4.15 -4.11 -5.66
N ILE A 114 -5.38 -3.89 -5.22
CA ILE A 114 -6.24 -2.82 -5.73
C ILE A 114 -5.91 -1.50 -5.04
N PHE A 115 -6.04 -1.43 -3.72
CA PHE A 115 -6.05 -0.16 -2.99
C PHE A 115 -4.66 0.34 -2.56
N LEU A 116 -3.71 -0.56 -2.32
CA LEU A 116 -2.34 -0.19 -1.95
C LEU A 116 -1.35 -0.31 -3.11
N GLY A 117 -1.67 -1.13 -4.12
CA GLY A 117 -0.84 -1.32 -5.32
C GLY A 117 -1.33 -0.46 -6.49
N ALA A 118 -2.32 -0.94 -7.23
CA ALA A 118 -2.73 -0.36 -8.51
C ALA A 118 -3.19 1.10 -8.39
N MET A 119 -4.08 1.43 -7.44
CA MET A 119 -4.61 2.78 -7.30
C MET A 119 -3.53 3.81 -6.94
N PRO A 120 -2.61 3.57 -6.00
CA PRO A 120 -1.52 4.50 -5.72
C PRO A 120 -0.56 4.67 -6.89
N MET A 121 -0.26 3.62 -7.68
CA MET A 121 0.56 3.76 -8.88
C MET A 121 -0.11 4.67 -9.93
N ILE A 122 -1.43 4.50 -10.14
CA ILE A 122 -2.21 5.39 -11.02
C ILE A 122 -2.23 6.81 -10.48
N ALA A 123 -2.47 7.00 -9.18
CA ALA A 123 -2.44 8.30 -8.54
C ALA A 123 -1.05 8.96 -8.65
N GLY A 124 0.02 8.19 -8.48
CA GLY A 124 1.40 8.65 -8.68
C GLY A 124 1.65 9.13 -10.11
N PHE A 125 1.20 8.36 -11.10
CA PHE A 125 1.29 8.73 -12.50
C PHE A 125 0.50 10.02 -12.79
N LEU A 126 -0.74 10.13 -12.31
CA LEU A 126 -1.55 11.35 -12.46
C LEU A 126 -0.92 12.56 -11.77
N ASN A 127 -0.40 12.39 -10.54
CA ASN A 127 0.32 13.46 -9.85
C ASN A 127 1.47 14.01 -10.69
N TYR A 128 2.24 13.12 -11.32
CA TYR A 128 3.42 13.52 -12.09
C TYR A 128 3.03 14.12 -13.44
N VAL A 129 2.16 13.46 -14.18
CA VAL A 129 1.91 13.76 -15.61
C VAL A 129 0.82 14.81 -15.81
N LEU A 130 -0.25 14.81 -15.01
CA LEU A 130 -1.40 15.69 -15.23
C LEU A 130 -1.05 17.17 -15.24
N PRO A 131 -0.31 17.74 -14.26
CA PRO A 131 0.07 19.15 -14.33
C PRO A 131 0.93 19.47 -15.56
N LEU A 132 1.80 18.54 -15.97
CA LEU A 132 2.64 18.72 -17.16
C LEU A 132 1.81 18.75 -18.44
N GLN A 133 0.81 17.88 -18.57
CA GLN A 133 -0.08 17.85 -19.73
C GLN A 133 -0.89 19.12 -19.91
N ILE A 134 -1.39 19.69 -18.82
CA ILE A 134 -2.21 20.90 -18.86
C ILE A 134 -1.40 22.20 -18.73
N GLY A 135 -0.07 22.11 -18.60
CA GLY A 135 0.81 23.26 -18.44
C GLY A 135 0.67 23.98 -17.09
N ALA A 136 0.17 23.29 -16.07
CA ALA A 136 0.11 23.82 -14.69
C ALA A 136 1.47 23.69 -14.01
N LYS A 137 1.78 24.62 -13.11
CA LYS A 137 3.02 24.55 -12.32
C LYS A 137 2.98 23.50 -11.22
N ASP A 138 1.79 23.28 -10.65
CA ASP A 138 1.53 22.33 -9.57
C ASP A 138 0.03 21.95 -9.58
N LEU A 139 -0.38 21.06 -8.67
CA LEU A 139 -1.78 20.78 -8.39
C LEU A 139 -2.45 21.94 -7.65
N ALA A 140 -3.80 22.00 -7.71
CA ALA A 140 -4.56 23.09 -7.10
C ALA A 140 -4.35 23.18 -5.58
N PHE A 141 -4.20 22.01 -4.90
CA PHE A 141 -4.04 21.92 -3.46
C PHE A 141 -2.82 21.05 -3.08
N PRO A 142 -1.58 21.58 -3.16
CA PRO A 142 -0.37 20.76 -2.95
C PRO A 142 -0.29 20.13 -1.55
N ARG A 143 -0.74 20.87 -0.50
CA ARG A 143 -0.74 20.35 0.88
C ARG A 143 -1.75 19.23 1.09
N ILE A 144 -2.94 19.32 0.46
CA ILE A 144 -3.94 18.26 0.50
C ILE A 144 -3.42 17.01 -0.23
N ASN A 145 -2.68 17.20 -1.32
CA ASN A 145 -2.02 16.13 -2.03
C ASN A 145 -1.02 15.36 -1.15
N ALA A 146 -0.12 16.07 -0.48
CA ALA A 146 0.81 15.46 0.47
C ALA A 146 0.08 14.77 1.64
N MET A 147 -1.01 15.38 2.16
CA MET A 147 -1.83 14.75 3.20
C MET A 147 -2.47 13.45 2.70
N GLY A 148 -2.95 13.39 1.45
CA GLY A 148 -3.47 12.17 0.84
C GLY A 148 -2.45 11.04 0.84
N LEU A 149 -1.19 11.31 0.48
CA LEU A 149 -0.09 10.34 0.55
C LEU A 149 0.10 9.81 1.98
N TRP A 150 0.11 10.69 2.98
CA TRP A 150 0.31 10.26 4.36
C TRP A 150 -0.87 9.50 4.94
N LEU A 151 -2.11 9.84 4.58
CA LEU A 151 -3.29 9.03 4.91
C LEU A 151 -3.18 7.62 4.34
N LEU A 152 -2.73 7.49 3.08
CA LEU A 152 -2.46 6.19 2.46
C LEU A 152 -1.39 5.41 3.24
N VAL A 153 -0.27 6.03 3.59
CA VAL A 153 0.82 5.39 4.36
C VAL A 153 0.33 4.92 5.72
N PHE A 154 -0.38 5.78 6.48
CA PHE A 154 -0.88 5.45 7.82
C PHE A 154 -2.08 4.49 7.83
N SER A 155 -2.80 4.33 6.73
CA SER A 155 -3.84 3.30 6.61
C SER A 155 -3.27 1.87 6.61
N THR A 156 -2.04 1.72 6.13
CA THR A 156 -1.41 0.41 5.93
C THR A 156 -1.24 -0.41 7.21
N PRO A 157 -0.67 0.14 8.32
CA PRO A 157 -0.57 -0.60 9.57
C PRO A 157 -1.93 -1.06 10.10
N LEU A 158 -2.99 -0.28 9.89
CA LEU A 158 -4.34 -0.65 10.29
C LEU A 158 -4.87 -1.82 9.46
N ILE A 159 -4.68 -1.79 8.13
CA ILE A 159 -5.12 -2.86 7.22
C ILE A 159 -4.41 -4.18 7.54
N PHE A 160 -3.13 -4.14 7.89
CA PHE A 160 -2.33 -5.33 8.18
C PHE A 160 -2.33 -5.73 9.65
N SER A 161 -2.93 -4.95 10.56
CA SER A 161 -2.87 -5.19 12.02
C SER A 161 -3.37 -6.56 12.44
N GLY A 162 -4.41 -7.09 11.79
CA GLY A 162 -4.97 -8.40 12.09
C GLY A 162 -4.01 -9.57 11.86
N ILE A 163 -3.02 -9.44 10.98
CA ILE A 163 -1.99 -10.47 10.80
C ILE A 163 -1.13 -10.60 12.07
N TRP A 164 -0.83 -9.49 12.74
CA TRP A 164 0.01 -9.47 13.93
C TRP A 164 -0.70 -10.01 15.17
N SER A 165 -2.01 -9.78 15.26
CA SER A 165 -2.84 -10.26 16.39
C SER A 165 -3.31 -11.70 16.22
N GLY A 166 -3.13 -12.34 15.06
CA GLY A 166 -3.72 -13.63 14.73
C GLY A 166 -5.22 -13.56 14.43
N GLU A 167 -5.81 -12.37 14.40
CA GLU A 167 -7.22 -12.10 14.11
C GLU A 167 -7.35 -11.36 12.79
N GLY A 168 -6.79 -11.91 11.71
CA GLY A 168 -6.82 -11.28 10.38
C GLY A 168 -8.24 -11.01 9.91
N ALA A 169 -8.41 -9.90 9.15
CA ALA A 169 -9.66 -9.63 8.47
C ALA A 169 -9.89 -10.69 7.39
N ASP A 170 -10.94 -11.47 7.52
CA ASP A 170 -11.31 -12.56 6.62
C ASP A 170 -12.63 -12.29 5.86
N ILE A 171 -13.09 -11.03 5.91
CA ILE A 171 -14.40 -10.55 5.45
C ILE A 171 -14.41 -10.05 4.00
N THR A 172 -13.34 -10.20 3.26
CA THR A 172 -13.10 -9.57 1.96
C THR A 172 -13.23 -8.04 1.99
N TRP A 173 -12.80 -7.33 0.96
CA TRP A 173 -12.94 -5.87 0.89
C TRP A 173 -14.37 -5.40 0.62
N VAL A 174 -15.28 -6.31 0.23
CA VAL A 174 -16.70 -6.03 -0.05
C VAL A 174 -17.55 -6.05 1.22
N MET A 175 -17.15 -6.82 2.24
CA MET A 175 -17.73 -6.84 3.58
C MET A 175 -19.24 -7.14 3.61
N TYR A 176 -19.68 -8.20 2.94
CA TYR A 176 -21.08 -8.59 2.96
C TYR A 176 -21.57 -9.10 4.32
N PRO A 177 -22.74 -8.60 4.83
CA PRO A 177 -23.43 -9.23 5.95
C PRO A 177 -23.98 -10.61 5.54
N PRO A 178 -24.19 -11.54 6.47
CA PRO A 178 -24.00 -11.41 7.94
C PRO A 178 -22.54 -11.58 8.40
N TYR A 179 -21.63 -12.00 7.53
CA TYR A 179 -20.25 -12.32 7.89
C TYR A 179 -19.46 -11.12 8.43
N SER A 180 -19.72 -9.92 7.92
CA SER A 180 -19.11 -8.66 8.40
C SER A 180 -19.88 -8.00 9.55
N SER A 181 -21.00 -8.57 10.00
CA SER A 181 -21.77 -8.01 11.10
C SER A 181 -21.26 -8.51 12.45
N LEU A 182 -21.42 -7.69 13.48
CA LEU A 182 -21.25 -8.13 14.86
C LEU A 182 -22.26 -9.23 15.14
N SER A 183 -21.82 -10.48 15.31
CA SER A 183 -22.67 -11.58 15.72
C SER A 183 -22.43 -11.90 17.19
N ASP A 184 -23.49 -12.01 17.97
CA ASP A 184 -23.45 -12.52 19.33
C ASP A 184 -23.04 -14.02 19.37
N ALA A 185 -22.88 -14.65 18.21
CA ALA A 185 -22.62 -16.10 18.05
C ALA A 185 -21.13 -16.48 18.02
N GLY A 186 -20.22 -15.61 18.40
CA GLY A 186 -18.84 -15.96 18.79
C GLY A 186 -17.85 -16.43 17.70
N ASP A 187 -18.32 -16.98 16.57
CA ASP A 187 -17.42 -17.65 15.60
C ASP A 187 -17.24 -16.89 14.27
N TYR A 188 -18.14 -15.97 13.95
CA TYR A 188 -18.09 -15.20 12.72
C TYR A 188 -18.46 -13.75 13.03
N GLY A 189 -17.62 -12.81 12.74
CA GLY A 189 -17.97 -11.42 12.97
C GLY A 189 -16.78 -10.49 13.07
N ALA A 190 -17.06 -9.22 13.27
CA ALA A 190 -16.04 -8.19 13.39
C ALA A 190 -15.17 -8.41 14.63
N ASN A 191 -14.03 -9.04 14.43
CA ASN A 191 -12.95 -9.10 15.41
C ASN A 191 -12.16 -7.77 15.41
N ALA A 192 -11.20 -7.62 16.33
CA ALA A 192 -10.37 -6.42 16.42
C ALA A 192 -9.61 -6.14 15.11
N GLY A 193 -9.15 -7.20 14.43
CA GLY A 193 -8.46 -7.09 13.14
C GLY A 193 -9.37 -6.59 12.03
N ALA A 194 -10.63 -7.06 11.96
CA ALA A 194 -11.62 -6.57 11.01
C ALA A 194 -12.00 -5.10 11.28
N THR A 195 -12.12 -4.70 12.54
CA THR A 195 -12.40 -3.31 12.92
C THR A 195 -11.24 -2.38 12.50
N ALA A 196 -10.00 -2.77 12.77
CA ALA A 196 -8.83 -2.01 12.35
C ALA A 196 -8.70 -1.96 10.82
N PHE A 197 -8.98 -3.07 10.12
CA PHE A 197 -9.04 -3.12 8.66
C PHE A 197 -10.04 -2.11 8.10
N LEU A 198 -11.26 -2.06 8.66
CA LEU A 198 -12.29 -1.07 8.30
C LEU A 198 -11.80 0.36 8.48
N ALA A 199 -11.19 0.68 9.64
CA ALA A 199 -10.62 1.99 9.89
C ALA A 199 -9.54 2.36 8.86
N GLY A 200 -8.68 1.42 8.50
CA GLY A 200 -7.69 1.57 7.44
C GLY A 200 -8.34 1.84 6.07
N MET A 201 -9.40 1.10 5.72
CA MET A 201 -10.15 1.31 4.47
C MET A 201 -10.83 2.69 4.43
N MET A 202 -11.35 3.19 5.55
CA MET A 202 -11.90 4.55 5.64
C MET A 202 -10.83 5.62 5.39
N MET A 203 -9.62 5.44 5.94
CA MET A 203 -8.50 6.35 5.67
C MET A 203 -8.08 6.32 4.20
N LEU A 204 -8.05 5.15 3.56
CA LEU A 204 -7.82 5.02 2.12
C LEU A 204 -8.88 5.74 1.29
N GLY A 205 -10.15 5.59 1.65
CA GLY A 205 -11.26 6.30 1.02
C GLY A 205 -11.11 7.82 1.12
N ALA A 206 -10.72 8.33 2.29
CA ALA A 206 -10.43 9.75 2.49
C ALA A 206 -9.26 10.21 1.62
N SER A 207 -8.14 9.47 1.58
CA SER A 207 -6.99 9.75 0.72
C SER A 207 -7.39 9.85 -0.76
N SER A 208 -8.13 8.86 -1.26
CA SER A 208 -8.60 8.80 -2.64
C SER A 208 -9.54 9.94 -2.99
N THR A 209 -10.48 10.28 -2.11
CA THR A 209 -11.43 11.39 -2.30
C THR A 209 -10.71 12.72 -2.39
N LEU A 210 -9.76 12.99 -1.49
CA LEU A 210 -8.95 14.21 -1.50
C LEU A 210 -8.12 14.33 -2.79
N GLY A 211 -7.53 13.24 -3.25
CA GLY A 211 -6.82 13.18 -4.52
C GLY A 211 -7.74 13.46 -5.71
N GLY A 212 -8.91 12.84 -5.76
CA GLY A 212 -9.91 13.05 -6.81
C GLY A 212 -10.37 14.51 -6.92
N VAL A 213 -10.73 15.13 -5.79
CA VAL A 213 -11.09 16.54 -5.72
C VAL A 213 -9.94 17.43 -6.22
N ASN A 214 -8.71 17.11 -5.82
CA ASN A 214 -7.54 17.89 -6.22
C ASN A 214 -7.29 17.80 -7.75
N PHE A 215 -7.33 16.60 -8.34
CA PHE A 215 -7.16 16.42 -9.78
C PHE A 215 -8.25 17.13 -10.58
N ILE A 216 -9.52 16.94 -10.19
CA ILE A 216 -10.64 17.60 -10.85
C ILE A 216 -10.47 19.11 -10.80
N THR A 217 -10.21 19.68 -9.62
CA THR A 217 -10.01 21.14 -9.48
C THR A 217 -8.85 21.62 -10.33
N THR A 218 -7.73 20.92 -10.35
CA THR A 218 -6.55 21.27 -11.14
C THR A 218 -6.89 21.33 -12.63
N VAL A 219 -7.59 20.32 -13.15
CA VAL A 219 -8.00 20.26 -14.56
C VAL A 219 -8.96 21.39 -14.92
N PHE A 220 -9.89 21.74 -14.02
CA PHE A 220 -10.86 22.80 -14.31
C PHE A 220 -10.28 24.21 -14.21
N THR A 221 -9.38 24.46 -13.26
CA THR A 221 -8.98 25.84 -12.90
C THR A 221 -7.56 26.23 -13.30
N MET A 222 -6.66 25.26 -13.57
CA MET A 222 -5.22 25.54 -13.73
C MET A 222 -4.67 25.24 -15.12
N ARG A 223 -5.50 25.05 -16.12
CA ARG A 223 -5.06 24.85 -17.50
C ARG A 223 -4.35 26.08 -18.04
N ALA A 224 -3.27 25.86 -18.76
CA ALA A 224 -2.58 26.93 -19.46
C ALA A 224 -3.48 27.58 -20.55
N PRO A 225 -3.33 28.87 -20.83
CA PRO A 225 -4.06 29.57 -21.89
C PRO A 225 -3.91 28.84 -23.24
N GLY A 226 -5.04 28.57 -23.91
CA GLY A 226 -5.07 27.87 -25.20
C GLY A 226 -5.25 26.35 -25.11
N ILE A 227 -5.16 25.74 -23.94
CA ILE A 227 -5.46 24.32 -23.74
C ILE A 227 -6.96 24.15 -23.53
N THR A 228 -7.63 23.51 -24.49
CA THR A 228 -9.06 23.17 -24.41
C THR A 228 -9.24 21.71 -24.00
N TRP A 229 -10.46 21.33 -23.60
CA TRP A 229 -10.82 19.97 -23.21
C TRP A 229 -10.41 18.89 -24.22
N MET A 230 -10.44 19.20 -25.49
CA MET A 230 -10.10 18.27 -26.58
C MET A 230 -8.61 18.29 -26.96
N LYS A 231 -7.79 19.07 -26.27
CA LYS A 231 -6.34 19.18 -26.50
C LYS A 231 -5.50 18.81 -25.28
N MET A 232 -6.13 18.17 -24.30
CA MET A 232 -5.45 17.60 -23.13
C MET A 232 -4.92 16.21 -23.40
#